data_8ce772fe52d766c7ad8f0aacf4214673
#
_entry.id   8ce772fe52d766c7ad8f0aacf4214673
#
_cell.length_a   1.000
_cell.length_b   1.000
_cell.length_c   1.000
_cell.angle_alpha   90.00
_cell.angle_beta   90.00
_cell.angle_gamma   90.00
#
_symmetry.space_group_name_H-M   'P 1'
#
loop_
_entity.id
_entity.type
_entity.pdbx_description
1 polymer ?
#
loop_
_entity_poly.entity_id
_entity_poly.type
_entity_poly.pdbx_seq_one_letter_code
_entity_poly.pdbx_strand_id
1 'polypeptide(L)'
;MKEASIGEPDVYLGGKVRKVELKTGEICWAFSSSEYVREACNNVQVYLKQRNGDDKLQECKHHMPNKAPAPMSNEYRPEIDISPELNATDATYYQSLIGIVQWMVKLRRVDITTEVSMLLSCLALPREGHLKQLFRMFAYLEKQHNSEMVIDHTAPDTDYADFPKQDWKNTVYANERGDLKEEVPMNLPTPSFREWFHDASIC
;
A
#
# COMPACT_ATOMS: atom_id res chain seq x y z
N MET A 1 21.54 -22.70 -12.86
CA MET A 1 20.12 -22.67 -12.51
C MET A 1 19.59 -24.10 -12.65
N LYS A 2 18.85 -24.60 -11.65
CA LYS A 2 18.24 -25.93 -11.77
C LYS A 2 17.02 -25.81 -12.73
N GLU A 3 16.86 -26.75 -13.65
CA GLU A 3 15.74 -26.77 -14.61
C GLU A 3 14.36 -26.67 -13.96
N ALA A 4 14.21 -27.15 -12.71
CA ALA A 4 12.98 -27.04 -11.91
C ALA A 4 12.60 -25.60 -11.48
N SER A 5 13.46 -24.60 -11.75
CA SER A 5 13.18 -23.19 -11.44
C SER A 5 12.67 -22.39 -12.65
N ILE A 6 12.49 -23.05 -13.78
CA ILE A 6 12.00 -22.44 -15.03
C ILE A 6 10.55 -22.89 -15.21
N GLY A 7 9.60 -22.01 -14.99
CA GLY A 7 8.17 -22.27 -15.13
C GLY A 7 7.34 -20.99 -15.07
N GLU A 8 6.04 -21.11 -15.27
CA GLU A 8 5.13 -19.98 -15.05
C GLU A 8 5.19 -19.54 -13.58
N PRO A 9 5.20 -18.24 -13.29
CA PRO A 9 5.22 -17.74 -11.92
C PRO A 9 3.91 -18.10 -11.21
N ASP A 10 4.00 -18.72 -10.05
CA ASP A 10 2.85 -19.08 -9.20
C ASP A 10 2.88 -18.28 -7.89
N VAL A 11 4.00 -18.33 -7.16
CA VAL A 11 4.18 -17.62 -5.89
C VAL A 11 5.46 -16.79 -5.93
N TYR A 12 5.34 -15.53 -5.56
CA TYR A 12 6.48 -14.62 -5.43
C TYR A 12 6.40 -13.84 -4.12
N LEU A 13 7.39 -14.01 -3.24
CA LEU A 13 7.50 -13.29 -1.95
C LEU A 13 6.25 -13.39 -1.04
N GLY A 14 5.50 -14.49 -1.14
CA GLY A 14 4.27 -14.70 -0.37
C GLY A 14 3.00 -14.18 -1.05
N GLY A 15 3.11 -13.65 -2.26
CA GLY A 15 1.96 -13.32 -3.11
C GLY A 15 1.76 -14.33 -4.22
N LYS A 16 0.52 -14.56 -4.61
CA LYS A 16 0.14 -15.40 -5.73
C LYS A 16 0.09 -14.61 -7.02
N VAL A 17 0.66 -15.19 -8.07
CA VAL A 17 0.62 -14.67 -9.44
C VAL A 17 -0.28 -15.57 -10.26
N ARG A 18 -1.25 -15.00 -10.97
CA ARG A 18 -2.15 -15.78 -11.84
C ARG A 18 -2.51 -15.00 -13.10
N LYS A 19 -2.91 -15.73 -14.13
CA LYS A 19 -3.47 -15.13 -15.34
C LYS A 19 -4.96 -14.82 -15.12
N VAL A 20 -5.38 -13.64 -15.55
CA VAL A 20 -6.77 -13.17 -15.49
C VAL A 20 -7.16 -12.68 -16.88
N GLU A 21 -8.34 -13.07 -17.34
CA GLU A 21 -8.93 -12.55 -18.56
C GLU A 21 -9.71 -11.27 -18.26
N LEU A 22 -9.37 -10.20 -18.96
CA LEU A 22 -10.08 -8.93 -18.89
C LEU A 22 -11.40 -8.98 -19.65
N LYS A 23 -12.29 -8.03 -19.39
CA LYS A 23 -13.54 -7.87 -20.13
C LYS A 23 -13.35 -7.70 -21.65
N THR A 24 -12.16 -7.26 -22.07
CA THR A 24 -11.73 -7.13 -23.46
C THR A 24 -11.36 -8.45 -24.11
N GLY A 25 -11.28 -9.56 -23.37
CA GLY A 25 -10.78 -10.86 -23.83
C GLY A 25 -9.25 -11.00 -23.77
N GLU A 26 -8.54 -9.99 -23.30
CA GLU A 26 -7.08 -10.04 -23.15
C GLU A 26 -6.66 -10.72 -21.84
N ILE A 27 -5.57 -11.49 -21.89
CA ILE A 27 -5.03 -12.21 -20.73
C ILE A 27 -3.94 -11.34 -20.10
N CYS A 28 -4.15 -10.95 -18.86
CA CYS A 28 -3.21 -10.18 -18.04
C CYS A 28 -2.72 -10.98 -16.84
N TRP A 29 -1.65 -10.52 -16.23
CA TRP A 29 -1.18 -11.04 -14.96
C TRP A 29 -1.83 -10.32 -13.79
N ALA A 30 -2.23 -11.06 -12.78
CA ALA A 30 -2.72 -10.51 -11.52
C ALA A 30 -1.85 -11.00 -10.37
N PHE A 31 -1.63 -10.11 -9.40
CA PHE A 31 -0.89 -10.39 -8.18
C PHE A 31 -1.80 -10.23 -6.96
N SER A 32 -1.86 -11.25 -6.12
CA SER A 32 -2.68 -11.28 -4.91
C SER A 32 -1.84 -11.61 -3.68
N SER A 33 -1.95 -10.79 -2.64
CA SER A 33 -1.36 -11.03 -1.32
C SER A 33 -2.35 -11.59 -0.30
N SER A 34 -3.49 -12.10 -0.74
CA SER A 34 -4.63 -12.51 0.09
C SER A 34 -4.25 -13.49 1.21
N GLU A 35 -3.40 -14.47 0.93
CA GLU A 35 -2.98 -15.47 1.93
C GLU A 35 -2.15 -14.84 3.02
N TYR A 36 -1.16 -14.02 2.65
CA TYR A 36 -0.33 -13.29 3.61
C TYR A 36 -1.16 -12.37 4.51
N VAL A 37 -2.09 -11.62 3.92
CA VAL A 37 -2.99 -10.72 4.67
C VAL A 37 -3.85 -11.51 5.66
N ARG A 38 -4.42 -12.63 5.23
CA ARG A 38 -5.27 -13.47 6.06
C ARG A 38 -4.51 -14.09 7.24
N GLU A 39 -3.30 -14.57 6.99
CA GLU A 39 -2.44 -15.13 8.02
C GLU A 39 -2.03 -14.05 9.04
N ALA A 40 -1.64 -12.87 8.59
CA ALA A 40 -1.29 -11.76 9.46
C ALA A 40 -2.47 -11.31 10.33
N CYS A 41 -3.68 -11.19 9.76
CA CYS A 41 -4.90 -10.86 10.51
C CYS A 41 -5.20 -11.93 11.59
N ASN A 42 -5.07 -13.21 11.24
CA ASN A 42 -5.26 -14.30 12.18
C ASN A 42 -4.25 -14.24 13.33
N ASN A 43 -2.99 -13.98 13.06
CA ASN A 43 -1.93 -13.85 14.08
C ASN A 43 -2.23 -12.70 15.04
N VAL A 44 -2.70 -11.55 14.55
CA VAL A 44 -3.14 -10.43 15.39
C VAL A 44 -4.32 -10.83 16.26
N GLN A 45 -5.32 -11.52 15.73
CA GLN A 45 -6.46 -11.99 16.53
C GLN A 45 -6.06 -12.98 17.64
N VAL A 46 -5.17 -13.93 17.32
CA VAL A 46 -4.63 -14.89 18.29
C VAL A 46 -3.89 -14.15 19.42
N TYR A 47 -3.03 -13.21 19.06
CA TYR A 47 -2.31 -12.39 20.04
C TYR A 47 -3.26 -11.62 20.95
N LEU A 48 -4.28 -10.96 20.40
CA LEU A 48 -5.27 -10.21 21.17
C LEU A 48 -6.09 -11.10 22.09
N LYS A 49 -6.45 -12.31 21.66
CA LYS A 49 -7.15 -13.30 22.51
C LYS A 49 -6.29 -13.75 23.68
N GLN A 50 -5.02 -14.06 23.43
CA GLN A 50 -4.07 -14.47 24.47
C GLN A 50 -3.87 -13.34 25.48
N ARG A 51 -3.63 -12.13 25.02
CA ARG A 51 -3.41 -10.96 25.86
C ARG A 51 -4.63 -10.59 26.70
N ASN A 52 -5.83 -10.60 26.12
CA ASN A 52 -7.07 -10.28 26.83
C ASN A 52 -7.52 -11.38 27.81
N GLY A 53 -6.98 -12.60 27.67
CA GLY A 53 -7.18 -13.70 28.62
C GLY A 53 -6.24 -13.68 29.81
N ASP A 54 -5.23 -12.83 29.84
CA ASP A 54 -4.32 -12.68 30.97
C ASP A 54 -4.86 -11.63 31.93
N ASP A 55 -5.33 -12.10 33.14
CA ASP A 55 -5.93 -11.25 34.15
C ASP A 55 -4.98 -10.16 34.71
N LYS A 56 -3.67 -10.29 34.49
CA LYS A 56 -2.67 -9.30 34.88
C LYS A 56 -2.61 -8.07 33.97
N LEU A 57 -3.22 -8.12 32.79
CA LEU A 57 -3.21 -7.07 31.75
C LEU A 57 -4.57 -6.39 31.56
N GLN A 58 -5.43 -6.42 32.60
CA GLN A 58 -6.81 -5.93 32.52
C GLN A 58 -6.95 -4.42 32.21
N GLU A 59 -5.92 -3.61 32.43
CA GLU A 59 -6.02 -2.16 32.29
C GLU A 59 -6.06 -1.65 30.83
N CYS A 60 -5.61 -2.45 29.85
CA CYS A 60 -5.60 -2.07 28.44
C CYS A 60 -6.11 -3.20 27.53
N LYS A 61 -7.43 -3.42 27.50
CA LYS A 61 -8.01 -4.38 26.56
C LYS A 61 -8.04 -3.77 25.14
N HIS A 62 -7.19 -4.28 24.29
CA HIS A 62 -7.23 -3.96 22.87
C HIS A 62 -8.14 -4.92 22.13
N HIS A 63 -8.85 -4.43 21.13
CA HIS A 63 -9.69 -5.26 20.26
C HIS A 63 -9.73 -4.70 18.85
N MET A 64 -9.89 -5.58 17.88
CA MET A 64 -10.19 -5.18 16.52
C MET A 64 -11.66 -4.79 16.41
N PRO A 65 -11.98 -3.63 15.79
CA PRO A 65 -13.36 -3.23 15.62
C PRO A 65 -14.11 -4.17 14.67
N ASN A 66 -15.37 -4.46 14.96
CA ASN A 66 -16.20 -5.34 14.13
C ASN A 66 -16.50 -4.76 12.73
N LYS A 67 -16.44 -3.43 12.58
CA LYS A 67 -16.66 -2.71 11.33
C LYS A 67 -15.54 -1.71 11.08
N ALA A 68 -14.83 -1.88 9.99
CA ALA A 68 -13.83 -0.94 9.51
C ALA A 68 -14.03 -0.74 8.00
N PRO A 69 -14.87 0.23 7.58
CA PRO A 69 -15.10 0.52 6.16
C PRO A 69 -13.89 1.16 5.48
N ALA A 70 -13.00 1.76 6.25
CA ALA A 70 -11.75 2.38 5.80
C ALA A 70 -10.60 1.96 6.73
N PRO A 71 -9.35 1.94 6.22
CA PRO A 71 -8.18 1.50 6.99
C PRO A 71 -7.89 2.39 8.19
N MET A 72 -8.22 3.68 8.12
CA MET A 72 -8.11 4.65 9.21
C MET A 72 -9.44 5.40 9.38
N SER A 73 -9.67 5.96 10.55
CA SER A 73 -10.82 6.84 10.78
C SER A 73 -10.63 8.18 10.07
N ASN A 74 -11.64 8.67 9.36
CA ASN A 74 -11.56 9.94 8.62
C ASN A 74 -11.28 11.16 9.50
N GLU A 75 -11.66 11.11 10.77
CA GLU A 75 -11.47 12.20 11.73
C GLU A 75 -10.14 12.09 12.48
N TYR A 76 -9.44 10.96 12.36
CA TYR A 76 -8.20 10.74 13.08
C TYR A 76 -7.01 11.38 12.37
N ARG A 77 -6.16 12.02 13.17
CA ARG A 77 -4.92 12.67 12.73
C ARG A 77 -3.78 12.19 13.63
N PRO A 78 -2.89 11.31 13.15
CA PRO A 78 -1.80 10.76 13.96
C PRO A 78 -0.88 11.83 14.55
N GLU A 79 -0.61 12.91 13.79
CA GLU A 79 0.30 13.99 14.16
C GLU A 79 -0.16 14.84 15.34
N ILE A 80 -1.46 14.82 15.65
CA ILE A 80 -2.06 15.57 16.77
C ILE A 80 -2.64 14.66 17.86
N ASP A 81 -2.29 13.37 17.84
CA ASP A 81 -2.75 12.43 18.85
C ASP A 81 -2.16 12.77 20.23
N ILE A 82 -3.03 13.04 21.19
CA ILE A 82 -2.69 13.36 22.58
C ILE A 82 -2.94 12.19 23.55
N SER A 83 -3.28 11.00 23.01
CA SER A 83 -3.48 9.83 23.86
C SER A 83 -2.19 9.44 24.59
N PRO A 84 -2.28 8.65 25.68
CA PRO A 84 -1.12 8.21 26.43
C PRO A 84 -0.09 7.50 25.51
N GLU A 85 1.18 7.63 25.88
CA GLU A 85 2.26 6.91 25.22
C GLU A 85 2.19 5.42 25.55
N LEU A 86 2.54 4.58 24.58
CA LEU A 86 2.59 3.15 24.78
C LEU A 86 3.74 2.76 25.75
N ASN A 87 3.50 1.79 26.59
CA ASN A 87 4.58 1.15 27.33
C ASN A 87 5.55 0.42 26.39
N ALA A 88 6.74 0.06 26.88
CA ALA A 88 7.80 -0.55 26.06
C ALA A 88 7.35 -1.82 25.31
N THR A 89 6.51 -2.65 25.94
CA THR A 89 5.99 -3.89 25.34
C THR A 89 5.05 -3.57 24.18
N ASP A 90 4.12 -2.65 24.38
CA ASP A 90 3.14 -2.25 23.37
C ASP A 90 3.79 -1.45 22.24
N ALA A 91 4.80 -0.65 22.54
CA ALA A 91 5.58 0.05 21.52
C ALA A 91 6.33 -0.95 20.61
N THR A 92 6.96 -1.97 21.20
CA THR A 92 7.61 -3.03 20.40
C THR A 92 6.60 -3.80 19.56
N TYR A 93 5.43 -4.09 20.10
CA TYR A 93 4.37 -4.76 19.35
C TYR A 93 3.85 -3.87 18.22
N TYR A 94 3.63 -2.58 18.48
CA TYR A 94 3.26 -1.60 17.45
C TYR A 94 4.27 -1.59 16.30
N GLN A 95 5.56 -1.52 16.60
CA GLN A 95 6.64 -1.55 15.61
C GLN A 95 6.62 -2.82 14.77
N SER A 96 6.37 -3.98 15.38
CA SER A 96 6.26 -5.26 14.67
C SER A 96 5.05 -5.27 13.71
N LEU A 97 3.89 -4.75 14.15
CA LEU A 97 2.70 -4.65 13.32
C LEU A 97 2.89 -3.69 12.13
N ILE A 98 3.58 -2.55 12.36
CA ILE A 98 3.93 -1.63 11.27
C ILE A 98 4.79 -2.33 10.23
N GLY A 99 5.78 -3.13 10.66
CA GLY A 99 6.59 -3.94 9.72
C GLY A 99 5.75 -4.88 8.86
N ILE A 100 4.75 -5.52 9.45
CA ILE A 100 3.83 -6.43 8.74
C ILE A 100 3.00 -5.67 7.69
N VAL A 101 2.36 -4.55 8.06
CA VAL A 101 1.54 -3.78 7.11
C VAL A 101 2.38 -3.09 6.04
N GLN A 102 3.60 -2.66 6.38
CA GLN A 102 4.56 -2.12 5.41
C GLN A 102 4.96 -3.18 4.36
N TRP A 103 5.11 -4.44 4.79
CA TRP A 103 5.34 -5.54 3.86
C TRP A 103 4.13 -5.78 2.96
N MET A 104 2.90 -5.68 3.49
CA MET A 104 1.68 -5.78 2.69
C MET A 104 1.63 -4.70 1.60
N VAL A 105 2.04 -3.47 1.89
CA VAL A 105 2.17 -2.40 0.87
C VAL A 105 3.13 -2.81 -0.24
N LYS A 106 4.28 -3.39 0.11
CA LYS A 106 5.25 -3.93 -0.88
C LYS A 106 4.66 -5.08 -1.69
N LEU A 107 3.75 -5.85 -1.10
CA LEU A 107 2.98 -6.91 -1.77
C LEU A 107 1.72 -6.36 -2.49
N ARG A 108 1.75 -5.09 -2.92
CA ARG A 108 0.73 -4.45 -3.75
C ARG A 108 -0.60 -4.10 -3.06
N ARG A 109 -0.62 -4.03 -1.72
CA ARG A 109 -1.75 -3.43 -0.99
C ARG A 109 -1.62 -1.92 -0.99
N VAL A 110 -1.82 -1.33 -2.18
CA VAL A 110 -1.71 0.12 -2.40
C VAL A 110 -2.80 0.91 -1.69
N ASP A 111 -3.92 0.25 -1.39
CA ASP A 111 -5.09 0.79 -0.71
C ASP A 111 -4.84 1.25 0.74
N ILE A 112 -3.74 0.80 1.36
CA ILE A 112 -3.35 1.18 2.73
C ILE A 112 -2.06 2.01 2.79
N THR A 113 -1.48 2.38 1.66
CA THR A 113 -0.14 2.99 1.59
C THR A 113 -0.06 4.29 2.37
N THR A 114 -1.05 5.15 2.23
CA THR A 114 -1.08 6.47 2.89
C THR A 114 -1.14 6.33 4.40
N GLU A 115 -2.06 5.51 4.90
CA GLU A 115 -2.27 5.30 6.33
C GLU A 115 -1.07 4.61 6.99
N VAL A 116 -0.46 3.64 6.30
CA VAL A 116 0.78 3.01 6.76
C VAL A 116 1.91 4.03 6.85
N SER A 117 2.06 4.91 5.86
CA SER A 117 3.07 5.96 5.88
C SER A 117 2.87 6.94 7.04
N MET A 118 1.62 7.34 7.30
CA MET A 118 1.27 8.22 8.43
C MET A 118 1.59 7.56 9.78
N LEU A 119 1.20 6.30 9.98
CA LEU A 119 1.48 5.58 11.23
C LEU A 119 2.96 5.25 11.38
N LEU A 120 3.69 5.02 10.28
CA LEU A 120 5.14 4.80 10.27
C LEU A 120 5.90 6.02 10.81
N SER A 121 5.44 7.24 10.55
CA SER A 121 6.07 8.45 11.07
C SER A 121 6.03 8.55 12.60
N CYS A 122 5.12 7.83 13.25
CA CYS A 122 4.95 7.81 14.71
C CYS A 122 5.72 6.67 15.41
N LEU A 123 6.63 5.97 14.71
CA LEU A 123 7.36 4.80 15.23
C LEU A 123 8.23 5.08 16.44
N ALA A 124 8.80 6.28 16.54
CA ALA A 124 9.72 6.65 17.62
C ALA A 124 8.99 6.83 18.96
N LEU A 125 7.76 7.33 18.93
CA LEU A 125 6.96 7.61 20.13
C LEU A 125 5.49 7.24 19.86
N PRO A 126 5.18 5.93 19.77
CA PRO A 126 3.83 5.50 19.47
C PRO A 126 2.89 5.70 20.67
N ARG A 127 1.64 6.02 20.37
CA ARG A 127 0.58 6.28 21.35
C ARG A 127 -0.55 5.25 21.23
N GLU A 128 -1.41 5.19 22.24
CA GLU A 128 -2.57 4.28 22.23
C GLU A 128 -3.51 4.52 21.05
N GLY A 129 -3.69 5.77 20.63
CA GLY A 129 -4.49 6.10 19.44
C GLY A 129 -3.90 5.50 18.17
N HIS A 130 -2.57 5.57 18.00
CA HIS A 130 -1.87 4.95 16.86
C HIS A 130 -2.11 3.44 16.81
N LEU A 131 -1.98 2.75 17.95
CA LEU A 131 -2.21 1.32 18.04
C LEU A 131 -3.67 0.94 17.75
N LYS A 132 -4.64 1.74 18.21
CA LYS A 132 -6.07 1.55 17.89
C LYS A 132 -6.34 1.67 16.38
N GLN A 133 -5.72 2.64 15.71
CA GLN A 133 -5.88 2.77 14.25
C GLN A 133 -5.23 1.60 13.51
N LEU A 134 -4.13 1.10 14.01
CA LEU A 134 -3.49 -0.08 13.42
C LEU A 134 -4.37 -1.32 13.55
N PHE A 135 -5.04 -1.55 14.69
CA PHE A 135 -6.04 -2.62 14.83
C PHE A 135 -7.25 -2.40 13.91
N ARG A 136 -7.66 -1.16 13.70
CA ARG A 136 -8.71 -0.83 12.71
C ARG A 136 -8.27 -1.20 11.30
N MET A 137 -7.03 -0.94 10.94
CA MET A 137 -6.46 -1.32 9.64
C MET A 137 -6.47 -2.85 9.46
N PHE A 138 -6.10 -3.63 10.47
CA PHE A 138 -6.21 -5.09 10.40
C PHE A 138 -7.66 -5.57 10.26
N ALA A 139 -8.63 -4.91 10.91
CA ALA A 139 -10.05 -5.21 10.74
C ALA A 139 -10.58 -4.88 9.33
N TYR A 140 -10.06 -3.82 8.70
CA TYR A 140 -10.32 -3.51 7.30
C TYR A 140 -9.72 -4.58 6.39
N LEU A 141 -8.46 -4.93 6.59
CA LEU A 141 -7.72 -5.91 5.80
C LEU A 141 -8.34 -7.31 5.88
N GLU A 142 -8.86 -7.71 7.04
CA GLU A 142 -9.58 -8.98 7.20
C GLU A 142 -10.77 -9.10 6.25
N LYS A 143 -11.52 -8.01 6.06
CA LYS A 143 -12.68 -7.97 5.16
C LYS A 143 -12.30 -7.79 3.70
N GLN A 144 -11.23 -7.07 3.44
CA GLN A 144 -10.73 -6.72 2.11
C GLN A 144 -9.46 -7.51 1.74
N HIS A 145 -9.31 -8.74 2.28
CA HIS A 145 -8.09 -9.54 2.08
C HIS A 145 -7.86 -9.96 0.62
N ASN A 146 -8.94 -10.06 -0.18
CA ASN A 146 -8.94 -10.59 -1.54
C ASN A 146 -8.67 -9.56 -2.63
N SER A 147 -8.16 -8.39 -2.28
CA SER A 147 -7.73 -7.39 -3.26
C SER A 147 -6.61 -7.92 -4.13
N GLU A 148 -6.76 -7.75 -5.44
CA GLU A 148 -5.76 -8.14 -6.45
C GLU A 148 -5.34 -6.92 -7.26
N MET A 149 -4.07 -6.87 -7.62
CA MET A 149 -3.56 -5.92 -8.58
C MET A 149 -3.43 -6.60 -9.94
N VAL A 150 -4.20 -6.13 -10.90
CA VAL A 150 -4.11 -6.59 -12.29
C VAL A 150 -3.11 -5.70 -13.03
N ILE A 151 -2.15 -6.32 -13.70
CA ILE A 151 -1.17 -5.63 -14.55
C ILE A 151 -1.75 -5.64 -15.95
N ASP A 152 -2.50 -4.59 -16.24
CA ASP A 152 -3.07 -4.38 -17.55
C ASP A 152 -2.01 -3.76 -18.47
N HIS A 153 -1.67 -4.46 -19.57
CA HIS A 153 -0.70 -4.01 -20.56
C HIS A 153 -1.35 -3.29 -21.72
N THR A 154 -2.68 -3.17 -21.72
CA THR A 154 -3.38 -2.41 -22.76
C THR A 154 -3.15 -0.93 -22.57
N ALA A 155 -2.95 -0.21 -23.65
CA ALA A 155 -2.92 1.24 -23.60
C ALA A 155 -4.30 1.74 -23.13
N PRO A 156 -4.36 2.65 -22.14
CA PRO A 156 -5.63 3.26 -21.79
C PRO A 156 -6.20 3.98 -23.02
N ASP A 157 -7.50 3.80 -23.25
CA ASP A 157 -8.24 4.53 -24.27
C ASP A 157 -8.40 6.00 -23.82
N THR A 158 -7.31 6.74 -23.91
CA THR A 158 -7.28 8.15 -23.58
C THR A 158 -7.21 8.94 -24.88
N ASP A 159 -8.26 9.66 -25.18
CA ASP A 159 -8.18 10.69 -26.21
C ASP A 159 -7.36 11.86 -25.65
N TYR A 160 -6.10 11.94 -26.08
CA TYR A 160 -5.21 13.04 -25.69
C TYR A 160 -5.74 14.43 -26.10
N ALA A 161 -6.75 14.48 -26.98
CA ALA A 161 -7.43 15.73 -27.35
C ALA A 161 -8.26 16.30 -26.19
N ASP A 162 -8.72 15.46 -25.27
CA ASP A 162 -9.50 15.88 -24.08
C ASP A 162 -8.63 16.48 -22.97
N PHE A 163 -7.30 16.30 -23.02
CA PHE A 163 -6.40 16.94 -22.07
C PHE A 163 -6.00 18.33 -22.58
N PRO A 164 -6.40 19.42 -21.90
CA PRO A 164 -5.98 20.75 -22.30
C PRO A 164 -4.44 20.80 -22.25
N LYS A 165 -3.81 21.07 -23.40
CA LYS A 165 -2.38 21.31 -23.44
C LYS A 165 -2.06 22.48 -22.52
N GLN A 166 -1.50 22.21 -21.35
CA GLN A 166 -1.06 23.29 -20.46
C GLN A 166 0.11 24.00 -21.11
N ASP A 167 -0.11 25.25 -21.46
CA ASP A 167 0.98 26.13 -21.87
C ASP A 167 1.74 26.59 -20.63
N TRP A 168 2.76 25.81 -20.26
CA TRP A 168 3.62 26.11 -19.13
C TRP A 168 4.35 27.43 -19.23
N LYS A 169 4.44 28.02 -20.45
CA LYS A 169 5.08 29.33 -20.68
C LYS A 169 4.24 30.48 -20.12
N ASN A 170 2.93 30.29 -19.95
CA ASN A 170 2.02 31.29 -19.42
C ASN A 170 1.56 31.00 -17.97
N THR A 171 2.23 30.09 -17.25
CA THR A 171 1.96 29.83 -15.84
C THR A 171 2.80 30.71 -14.93
N VAL A 172 2.41 30.81 -13.66
CA VAL A 172 3.15 31.53 -12.59
C VAL A 172 4.62 31.07 -12.50
N TYR A 173 4.92 29.87 -12.95
CA TYR A 173 6.28 29.28 -12.95
C TYR A 173 7.07 29.56 -14.25
N ALA A 174 6.51 30.28 -15.19
CA ALA A 174 7.22 30.60 -16.45
C ALA A 174 8.54 31.32 -16.25
N ASN A 175 8.64 32.16 -15.21
CA ASN A 175 9.84 32.92 -14.87
C ASN A 175 10.88 32.10 -14.08
N GLU A 176 10.50 31.00 -13.42
CA GLU A 176 11.41 30.13 -12.67
C GLU A 176 12.18 29.16 -13.58
N ARG A 177 11.72 29.00 -14.84
CA ARG A 177 12.38 28.21 -15.87
C ARG A 177 13.44 28.95 -16.69
N GLY A 178 13.81 30.14 -16.26
CA GLY A 178 14.74 31.01 -17.01
C GLY A 178 16.10 30.41 -17.38
N ASP A 179 16.49 29.28 -16.79
CA ASP A 179 17.78 28.64 -17.03
C ASP A 179 17.74 27.19 -17.54
N LEU A 180 16.57 26.63 -17.83
CA LEU A 180 16.50 25.43 -18.65
C LEU A 180 16.82 25.86 -20.09
N LYS A 181 18.12 25.92 -20.39
CA LYS A 181 18.61 26.09 -21.75
C LYS A 181 17.92 25.11 -22.66
N GLU A 182 17.65 25.56 -23.90
CA GLU A 182 17.00 24.88 -25.00
C GLU A 182 17.61 23.51 -25.42
N GLU A 183 18.33 22.85 -24.53
CA GLU A 183 18.98 21.56 -24.77
C GLU A 183 18.10 20.34 -24.50
N VAL A 184 16.87 20.53 -24.02
CA VAL A 184 15.87 19.45 -24.10
C VAL A 184 15.34 19.46 -25.54
N PRO A 185 15.69 18.44 -26.37
CA PRO A 185 15.25 18.40 -27.75
C PRO A 185 13.73 18.48 -27.78
N MET A 186 13.18 19.50 -28.39
CA MET A 186 11.74 19.71 -28.57
C MET A 186 11.05 18.58 -29.37
N ASN A 187 11.81 17.60 -29.84
CA ASN A 187 11.42 16.50 -30.67
C ASN A 187 11.71 15.12 -30.06
N LEU A 188 11.80 15.02 -28.76
CA LEU A 188 11.64 13.70 -28.18
C LEU A 188 10.23 13.22 -28.57
N PRO A 189 10.11 12.13 -29.36
CA PRO A 189 8.81 11.56 -29.62
C PRO A 189 8.18 11.34 -28.24
N THR A 190 6.94 11.81 -28.06
CA THR A 190 6.20 11.50 -26.85
C THR A 190 6.21 9.99 -26.75
N PRO A 191 6.97 9.39 -25.82
CA PRO A 191 7.03 7.94 -25.75
C PRO A 191 5.60 7.47 -25.56
N SER A 192 5.18 6.50 -26.36
CA SER A 192 3.89 5.87 -26.13
C SER A 192 3.89 5.33 -24.70
N PHE A 193 2.76 5.34 -24.02
CA PHE A 193 2.65 4.82 -22.66
C PHE A 193 3.21 3.40 -22.52
N ARG A 194 3.23 2.64 -23.60
CA ARG A 194 3.88 1.32 -23.73
C ARG A 194 5.40 1.37 -23.59
N GLU A 195 6.06 2.38 -24.11
CA GLU A 195 7.53 2.49 -24.09
C GLU A 195 8.04 2.80 -22.68
N TRP A 196 7.30 3.58 -21.88
CA TRP A 196 7.63 3.86 -20.49
C TRP A 196 7.62 2.61 -19.59
N PHE A 197 6.75 1.66 -19.87
CA PHE A 197 6.70 0.40 -19.10
C PHE A 197 7.73 -0.62 -19.55
N HIS A 198 8.16 -0.58 -20.81
CA HIS A 198 9.22 -1.46 -21.32
C HIS A 198 10.59 -1.12 -20.73
N ASP A 199 10.92 0.15 -20.59
CA ASP A 199 12.21 0.60 -20.06
C ASP A 199 12.32 0.44 -18.54
N ALA A 200 11.21 0.51 -17.81
CA ALA A 200 11.19 0.27 -16.36
C ALA A 200 11.38 -1.21 -15.96
N SER A 201 11.29 -2.14 -16.91
CA SER A 201 11.45 -3.58 -16.65
C SER A 201 12.90 -4.06 -16.76
N ILE A 202 13.85 -3.19 -17.10
CA ILE A 202 15.26 -3.51 -17.36
C ILE A 202 16.21 -3.03 -16.24
N CYS A 203 15.69 -2.37 -15.17
CA CYS A 203 16.48 -1.95 -14.01
C CYS A 203 16.36 -2.90 -12.83
#